data_45477c3135842f02be7c1e3c7bd9d4f8
#
_entry.id   45477c3135842f02be7c1e3c7bd9d4f8
#
_cell.length_a   1.000
_cell.length_b   1.000
_cell.length_c   1.000
_cell.angle_alpha   90.00
_cell.angle_beta   90.00
_cell.angle_gamma   90.00
#
_symmetry.space_group_name_H-M   'P 1'
#
loop_
_entity.id
_entity.type
_entity.pdbx_description
1 polymer ?
#
loop_
_entity_poly.entity_id
_entity_poly.type
_entity_poly.pdbx_seq_one_letter_code
_entity_poly.pdbx_strand_id
1 'polypeptide(L)'
;MKKQILSIALFSALLLSASPIWAQQLPYQNPNLSAESRAEDLISRLTLEEKTKLMMDTSPAIARLGIPQFQWWNEALHGIGRNGFATVFPITMNMAASWNDALLYKVFTAVSDEARVKAQEAKKSGNIKRYQSLSFWTPNINIFRDPRWGRGQETYGEDPYLTTRMGLAVVNGLQGQTFDGKPLSAPGKLVSSSEKSPQYVKLLACAKHFAVHSGPEWNRHSFNIENLPARDLWETYLPAFKSLVQDGNVAEVMCAYQRIDGKPCCGNARYERQILRDEWGFKGLITSD
;
A
#
# COMPACT_ATOMS: atom_id res chain seq x y z
N MET A 1 -16.13 -71.15 9.30
CA MET A 1 -15.43 -70.16 10.11
C MET A 1 -14.15 -69.61 9.44
N LYS A 2 -13.28 -70.36 8.79
CA LYS A 2 -12.02 -69.86 8.18
C LYS A 2 -12.23 -68.86 7.00
N LYS A 3 -13.30 -68.98 6.22
CA LYS A 3 -13.58 -68.04 5.09
C LYS A 3 -14.12 -66.68 5.51
N GLN A 4 -14.81 -66.58 6.62
CA GLN A 4 -15.31 -65.28 7.15
C GLN A 4 -14.19 -64.44 7.81
N ILE A 5 -13.20 -65.08 8.43
CA ILE A 5 -12.08 -64.41 9.05
C ILE A 5 -11.17 -63.77 7.97
N LEU A 6 -11.02 -64.40 6.81
CA LEU A 6 -10.21 -63.86 5.72
C LEU A 6 -10.85 -62.64 5.05
N SER A 7 -12.19 -62.58 4.96
CA SER A 7 -12.90 -61.40 4.41
C SER A 7 -12.84 -60.18 5.32
N ILE A 8 -12.87 -60.36 6.65
CA ILE A 8 -12.74 -59.28 7.61
C ILE A 8 -11.34 -58.70 7.64
N ALA A 9 -10.30 -59.58 7.52
CA ALA A 9 -8.91 -59.15 7.44
C ALA A 9 -8.58 -58.35 6.18
N LEU A 10 -9.17 -58.66 5.02
CA LEU A 10 -9.00 -57.90 3.79
C LEU A 10 -9.69 -56.53 3.83
N PHE A 11 -10.86 -56.44 4.46
CA PHE A 11 -11.60 -55.19 4.61
C PHE A 11 -10.91 -54.22 5.62
N SER A 12 -10.30 -54.76 6.66
CA SER A 12 -9.51 -53.95 7.62
C SER A 12 -8.19 -53.47 7.02
N ALA A 13 -7.58 -54.20 6.09
CA ALA A 13 -6.33 -53.81 5.41
C ALA A 13 -6.58 -52.67 4.37
N LEU A 14 -7.78 -52.58 3.76
CA LEU A 14 -8.13 -51.47 2.85
C LEU A 14 -8.43 -50.17 3.58
N LEU A 15 -8.81 -50.20 4.85
CA LEU A 15 -9.09 -48.97 5.65
C LEU A 15 -7.82 -48.33 6.23
N LEU A 16 -6.70 -49.03 6.26
CA LEU A 16 -5.45 -48.53 6.81
C LEU A 16 -4.55 -47.79 5.79
N SER A 17 -4.94 -47.77 4.50
CA SER A 17 -4.16 -47.10 3.45
C SER A 17 -4.72 -45.74 3.00
N ALA A 18 -5.77 -45.22 3.65
CA ALA A 18 -6.17 -43.84 3.48
C ALA A 18 -5.23 -42.95 4.25
N SER A 19 -4.02 -42.75 3.76
CA SER A 19 -3.16 -41.66 4.22
C SER A 19 -3.99 -40.37 4.09
N PRO A 20 -4.08 -39.54 5.12
CA PRO A 20 -4.73 -38.26 4.97
C PRO A 20 -4.00 -37.52 3.85
N ILE A 21 -4.69 -37.24 2.77
CA ILE A 21 -4.20 -36.34 1.74
C ILE A 21 -4.14 -34.98 2.44
N TRP A 22 -3.01 -34.70 3.06
CA TRP A 22 -2.71 -33.34 3.48
C TRP A 22 -2.77 -32.50 2.23
N ALA A 23 -3.79 -31.67 2.11
CA ALA A 23 -3.87 -30.74 1.00
C ALA A 23 -2.55 -29.97 0.99
N GLN A 24 -1.71 -30.22 0.00
CA GLN A 24 -0.39 -29.62 -0.08
C GLN A 24 -0.61 -28.11 -0.12
N GLN A 25 -0.11 -27.41 0.89
CA GLN A 25 -0.21 -25.95 0.97
C GLN A 25 0.43 -25.35 -0.29
N LEU A 26 -0.38 -24.61 -1.05
CA LEU A 26 0.12 -24.01 -2.28
C LEU A 26 1.18 -22.95 -1.99
N PRO A 27 2.21 -22.78 -2.84
CA PRO A 27 3.31 -21.86 -2.58
C PRO A 27 2.84 -20.43 -2.23
N TYR A 28 1.82 -19.88 -2.90
CA TYR A 28 1.32 -18.55 -2.58
C TYR A 28 0.70 -18.43 -1.17
N GLN A 29 0.28 -19.55 -0.58
CA GLN A 29 -0.27 -19.61 0.78
C GLN A 29 0.81 -19.76 1.86
N ASN A 30 2.04 -20.11 1.47
CA ASN A 30 3.14 -20.35 2.40
C ASN A 30 3.75 -19.01 2.86
N PRO A 31 3.55 -18.59 4.14
CA PRO A 31 4.05 -17.32 4.65
C PRO A 31 5.59 -17.26 4.75
N ASN A 32 6.28 -18.41 4.67
CA ASN A 32 7.73 -18.48 4.76
C ASN A 32 8.44 -18.19 3.42
N LEU A 33 7.70 -18.14 2.32
CA LEU A 33 8.21 -17.72 1.02
C LEU A 33 8.18 -16.21 0.89
N SER A 34 9.05 -15.65 0.03
CA SER A 34 9.06 -14.22 -0.26
C SER A 34 7.74 -13.79 -0.90
N ALA A 35 7.39 -12.50 -0.77
CA ALA A 35 6.18 -11.94 -1.39
C ALA A 35 6.20 -12.12 -2.91
N GLU A 36 7.37 -11.95 -3.53
CA GLU A 36 7.57 -12.13 -4.98
C GLU A 36 7.26 -13.56 -5.41
N SER A 37 7.88 -14.55 -4.75
CA SER A 37 7.66 -15.98 -5.08
C SER A 37 6.19 -16.38 -4.89
N ARG A 38 5.55 -15.85 -3.87
CA ARG A 38 4.11 -16.08 -3.61
C ARG A 38 3.24 -15.43 -4.68
N ALA A 39 3.58 -14.20 -5.10
CA ALA A 39 2.86 -13.49 -6.14
C ALA A 39 3.02 -14.18 -7.51
N GLU A 40 4.22 -14.64 -7.86
CA GLU A 40 4.47 -15.38 -9.10
C GLU A 40 3.65 -16.67 -9.17
N ASP A 41 3.64 -17.47 -8.10
CA ASP A 41 2.82 -18.68 -8.04
C ASP A 41 1.32 -18.36 -8.15
N LEU A 42 0.84 -17.32 -7.42
CA LEU A 42 -0.55 -16.90 -7.51
C LEU A 42 -0.93 -16.44 -8.93
N ILE A 43 -0.11 -15.59 -9.55
CA ILE A 43 -0.35 -15.06 -10.90
C ILE A 43 -0.41 -16.18 -11.93
N SER A 44 0.42 -17.23 -11.79
CA SER A 44 0.39 -18.38 -12.68
C SER A 44 -0.93 -19.17 -12.66
N ARG A 45 -1.68 -19.07 -11.55
CA ARG A 45 -2.95 -19.75 -11.32
C ARG A 45 -4.16 -18.93 -11.73
N LEU A 46 -4.01 -17.61 -11.94
CA LEU A 46 -5.10 -16.71 -12.31
C LEU A 46 -5.45 -16.81 -13.79
N THR A 47 -6.74 -16.79 -14.08
CA THR A 47 -7.23 -16.59 -15.45
C THR A 47 -7.00 -15.16 -15.90
N LEU A 48 -7.08 -14.89 -17.21
CA LEU A 48 -6.95 -13.54 -17.74
C LEU A 48 -8.06 -12.61 -17.17
N GLU A 49 -9.28 -13.13 -17.08
CA GLU A 49 -10.41 -12.38 -16.50
C GLU A 49 -10.19 -12.02 -15.02
N GLU A 50 -9.66 -12.97 -14.23
CA GLU A 50 -9.33 -12.69 -12.83
C GLU A 50 -8.22 -11.65 -12.69
N LYS A 51 -7.18 -11.72 -13.54
CA LYS A 51 -6.10 -10.72 -13.58
C LYS A 51 -6.63 -9.32 -13.88
N THR A 52 -7.52 -9.18 -14.87
CA THR A 52 -8.08 -7.87 -15.22
C THR A 52 -8.98 -7.30 -14.12
N LYS A 53 -9.74 -8.15 -13.43
CA LYS A 53 -10.58 -7.73 -12.29
C LYS A 53 -9.74 -7.26 -11.08
N LEU A 54 -8.55 -7.84 -10.86
CA LEU A 54 -7.65 -7.42 -9.79
C LEU A 54 -7.01 -6.04 -10.04
N MET A 55 -7.08 -5.51 -11.25
CA MET A 55 -6.56 -4.17 -11.58
C MET A 55 -7.52 -3.03 -11.20
N MET A 56 -8.68 -3.34 -10.65
CA MET A 56 -9.65 -2.33 -10.19
C MET A 56 -9.38 -1.91 -8.74
N ASP A 57 -9.82 -0.72 -8.34
CA ASP A 57 -9.74 -0.24 -6.95
C ASP A 57 -10.48 -1.17 -5.97
N THR A 58 -11.45 -1.91 -6.46
CA THR A 58 -12.11 -3.01 -5.78
C THR A 58 -11.70 -4.33 -6.41
N SER A 59 -10.73 -5.01 -5.80
CA SER A 59 -10.33 -6.34 -6.21
C SER A 59 -11.29 -7.39 -5.66
N PRO A 60 -12.05 -8.11 -6.49
CA PRO A 60 -13.02 -9.10 -6.03
C PRO A 60 -12.34 -10.32 -5.41
N ALA A 61 -13.09 -11.05 -4.59
CA ALA A 61 -12.64 -12.34 -4.07
C ALA A 61 -12.46 -13.37 -5.20
N ILE A 62 -11.43 -14.20 -5.07
CA ILE A 62 -11.21 -15.38 -5.96
C ILE A 62 -11.38 -16.62 -5.10
N ALA A 63 -12.65 -17.03 -4.92
CA ALA A 63 -13.03 -18.08 -3.98
C ALA A 63 -12.30 -19.40 -4.22
N ARG A 64 -12.11 -19.83 -5.49
CA ARG A 64 -11.41 -21.07 -5.84
C ARG A 64 -9.94 -21.11 -5.37
N LEU A 65 -9.34 -19.94 -5.12
CA LEU A 65 -7.97 -19.80 -4.62
C LEU A 65 -7.94 -19.33 -3.15
N GLY A 66 -9.09 -19.14 -2.51
CA GLY A 66 -9.16 -18.64 -1.14
C GLY A 66 -8.65 -17.20 -1.00
N ILE A 67 -8.64 -16.41 -2.08
CA ILE A 67 -8.23 -15.00 -2.06
C ILE A 67 -9.44 -14.15 -1.66
N PRO A 68 -9.35 -13.38 -0.57
CA PRO A 68 -10.44 -12.50 -0.15
C PRO A 68 -10.54 -11.26 -1.04
N GLN A 69 -11.69 -10.62 -1.02
CA GLN A 69 -11.87 -9.29 -1.59
C GLN A 69 -10.94 -8.28 -0.92
N PHE A 70 -10.43 -7.33 -1.70
CA PHE A 70 -9.60 -6.24 -1.22
C PHE A 70 -10.06 -4.89 -1.79
N GLN A 71 -10.00 -3.84 -0.96
CA GLN A 71 -10.33 -2.47 -1.35
C GLN A 71 -9.06 -1.61 -1.29
N TRP A 72 -8.62 -1.12 -2.45
CA TRP A 72 -7.40 -0.32 -2.54
C TRP A 72 -7.60 1.11 -2.07
N TRP A 73 -8.81 1.65 -2.23
CA TRP A 73 -9.11 3.04 -1.91
C TRP A 73 -9.52 3.22 -0.45
N ASN A 74 -8.60 3.74 0.37
CA ASN A 74 -8.87 4.23 1.71
C ASN A 74 -8.17 5.59 1.90
N GLU A 75 -8.69 6.40 2.81
CA GLU A 75 -8.28 7.79 3.02
C GLU A 75 -7.83 8.01 4.46
N ALA A 76 -6.67 8.68 4.64
CA ALA A 76 -6.17 9.01 5.97
C ALA A 76 -5.28 10.26 6.01
N LEU A 77 -5.63 11.33 5.31
CA LEU A 77 -4.79 12.55 5.28
C LEU A 77 -4.59 13.20 6.66
N HIS A 78 -5.60 13.13 7.52
CA HIS A 78 -5.53 13.64 8.90
C HIS A 78 -6.40 12.83 9.89
N GLY A 79 -6.34 11.53 9.78
CA GLY A 79 -7.21 10.55 10.43
C GLY A 79 -7.99 9.76 9.38
N ILE A 80 -8.58 8.63 9.78
CA ILE A 80 -9.29 7.75 8.86
C ILE A 80 -10.52 8.44 8.30
N GLY A 81 -10.59 8.61 6.99
CA GLY A 81 -11.71 9.20 6.29
C GLY A 81 -12.73 8.18 5.81
N ARG A 82 -13.99 8.59 5.68
CA ARG A 82 -15.09 7.87 5.01
C ARG A 82 -15.42 6.47 5.55
N ASN A 83 -14.97 6.15 6.76
CA ASN A 83 -15.17 4.83 7.41
C ASN A 83 -15.77 4.99 8.81
N GLY A 84 -16.92 5.69 8.91
CA GLY A 84 -17.60 5.93 10.17
C GLY A 84 -16.83 6.87 11.10
N PHE A 85 -17.07 6.76 12.41
CA PHE A 85 -16.36 7.57 13.41
C PHE A 85 -14.91 7.13 13.54
N ALA A 86 -14.00 8.12 13.56
CA ALA A 86 -12.58 7.95 13.74
C ALA A 86 -11.97 9.17 14.43
N THR A 87 -10.76 9.05 14.95
CA THR A 87 -10.01 10.17 15.48
C THR A 87 -9.67 11.15 14.36
N VAL A 88 -10.01 12.42 14.54
CA VAL A 88 -9.71 13.52 13.60
C VAL A 88 -8.55 14.34 14.16
N PHE A 89 -7.50 14.46 13.37
CA PHE A 89 -6.35 15.29 13.67
C PHE A 89 -6.42 16.61 12.87
N PRO A 90 -5.61 17.62 13.19
CA PRO A 90 -5.54 18.83 12.37
C PRO A 90 -5.24 18.51 10.90
N ILE A 91 -5.70 19.35 9.98
CA ILE A 91 -5.41 19.17 8.55
C ILE A 91 -3.90 19.14 8.30
N THR A 92 -3.49 18.50 7.22
CA THR A 92 -2.09 18.20 6.89
C THR A 92 -1.18 19.43 6.96
N MET A 93 -1.61 20.56 6.41
CA MET A 93 -0.86 21.81 6.44
C MET A 93 -0.65 22.33 7.88
N ASN A 94 -1.67 22.21 8.75
CA ASN A 94 -1.53 22.63 10.14
C ASN A 94 -0.57 21.71 10.91
N MET A 95 -0.60 20.42 10.62
CA MET A 95 0.37 19.49 11.19
C MET A 95 1.80 19.83 10.72
N ALA A 96 1.98 20.18 9.45
CA ALA A 96 3.27 20.61 8.90
C ALA A 96 3.79 21.90 9.56
N ALA A 97 2.90 22.85 9.88
CA ALA A 97 3.25 24.10 10.56
C ALA A 97 3.84 23.89 11.96
N SER A 98 3.69 22.70 12.54
CA SER A 98 4.33 22.36 13.81
C SER A 98 5.83 22.11 13.69
N TRP A 99 6.36 21.87 12.50
CA TRP A 99 7.76 21.46 12.23
C TRP A 99 8.23 20.26 13.05
N ASN A 100 7.27 19.41 13.49
CA ASN A 100 7.52 18.30 14.40
C ASN A 100 7.18 16.96 13.73
N ASP A 101 8.12 16.44 12.96
CA ASP A 101 8.00 15.16 12.28
C ASP A 101 7.87 13.97 13.25
N ALA A 102 8.51 14.05 14.42
CA ALA A 102 8.38 13.01 15.45
C ALA A 102 6.96 12.95 16.04
N LEU A 103 6.28 14.10 16.19
CA LEU A 103 4.87 14.14 16.58
C LEU A 103 3.99 13.56 15.47
N LEU A 104 4.26 13.93 14.23
CA LEU A 104 3.51 13.44 13.08
C LEU A 104 3.63 11.92 12.94
N TYR A 105 4.81 11.36 13.15
CA TYR A 105 5.01 9.91 13.20
C TYR A 105 4.11 9.23 14.26
N LYS A 106 4.01 9.80 15.46
CA LYS A 106 3.12 9.28 16.52
C LYS A 106 1.64 9.36 16.11
N VAL A 107 1.23 10.46 15.48
CA VAL A 107 -0.13 10.63 14.93
C VAL A 107 -0.45 9.52 13.96
N PHE A 108 0.40 9.29 12.96
CA PHE A 108 0.13 8.28 11.94
C PHE A 108 0.35 6.85 12.42
N THR A 109 1.13 6.64 13.47
CA THR A 109 1.15 5.36 14.19
C THR A 109 -0.23 5.08 14.82
N ALA A 110 -0.83 6.05 15.50
CA ALA A 110 -2.18 5.91 16.08
C ALA A 110 -3.25 5.70 14.98
N VAL A 111 -3.17 6.47 13.88
CA VAL A 111 -4.06 6.29 12.71
C VAL A 111 -3.97 4.86 12.17
N SER A 112 -2.77 4.31 12.06
CA SER A 112 -2.58 2.96 11.57
C SER A 112 -3.10 1.88 12.53
N ASP A 113 -3.02 2.09 13.85
CA ASP A 113 -3.63 1.21 14.84
C ASP A 113 -5.16 1.20 14.71
N GLU A 114 -5.77 2.38 14.62
CA GLU A 114 -7.21 2.53 14.40
C GLU A 114 -7.66 1.89 13.08
N ALA A 115 -6.89 2.08 12.00
CA ALA A 115 -7.16 1.45 10.70
C ALA A 115 -7.17 -0.09 10.78
N ARG A 116 -6.22 -0.67 11.51
CA ARG A 116 -6.15 -2.13 11.71
C ARG A 116 -7.37 -2.66 12.44
N VAL A 117 -7.81 -1.98 13.49
CA VAL A 117 -9.02 -2.36 14.25
C VAL A 117 -10.26 -2.30 13.34
N LYS A 118 -10.44 -1.20 12.61
CA LYS A 118 -11.58 -1.03 11.68
C LYS A 118 -11.59 -2.08 10.55
N ALA A 119 -10.44 -2.36 9.95
CA ALA A 119 -10.34 -3.38 8.92
C ALA A 119 -10.62 -4.79 9.47
N GLN A 120 -10.21 -5.09 10.71
CA GLN A 120 -10.52 -6.36 11.35
C GLN A 120 -12.02 -6.52 11.62
N GLU A 121 -12.69 -5.48 12.08
CA GLU A 121 -14.15 -5.48 12.28
C GLU A 121 -14.89 -5.65 10.93
N ALA A 122 -14.46 -4.93 9.88
CA ALA A 122 -15.01 -5.11 8.54
C ALA A 122 -14.83 -6.54 8.02
N LYS A 123 -13.67 -7.16 8.28
CA LYS A 123 -13.40 -8.56 7.90
C LYS A 123 -14.33 -9.53 8.63
N LYS A 124 -14.62 -9.31 9.92
CA LYS A 124 -15.55 -10.15 10.70
C LYS A 124 -16.97 -10.10 10.14
N SER A 125 -17.40 -8.97 9.59
CA SER A 125 -18.73 -8.85 8.96
C SER A 125 -18.88 -9.65 7.67
N GLY A 126 -17.78 -10.15 7.09
CA GLY A 126 -17.76 -10.89 5.82
C GLY A 126 -18.00 -10.05 4.58
N ASN A 127 -18.19 -8.73 4.71
CA ASN A 127 -18.43 -7.81 3.58
C ASN A 127 -17.58 -6.55 3.72
N ILE A 128 -16.39 -6.57 3.14
CA ILE A 128 -15.46 -5.44 3.15
C ILE A 128 -15.91 -4.42 2.10
N LYS A 129 -16.36 -3.25 2.56
CA LYS A 129 -16.76 -2.14 1.69
C LYS A 129 -15.57 -1.25 1.36
N ARG A 130 -15.75 -0.34 0.37
CA ARG A 130 -14.80 0.73 0.08
C ARG A 130 -14.45 1.50 1.37
N TYR A 131 -13.21 1.91 1.53
CA TYR A 131 -12.63 2.55 2.72
C TYR A 131 -12.46 1.65 3.96
N GLN A 132 -12.56 0.32 3.82
CA GLN A 132 -12.49 -0.62 4.94
C GLN A 132 -11.32 -1.62 4.88
N SER A 133 -10.34 -1.37 4.00
CA SER A 133 -9.12 -2.20 3.89
C SER A 133 -7.86 -1.47 4.42
N LEU A 134 -6.70 -1.95 4.03
CA LEU A 134 -5.41 -1.56 4.59
C LEU A 134 -4.44 -0.95 3.57
N SER A 135 -4.92 -0.48 2.43
CA SER A 135 -4.19 0.37 1.49
C SER A 135 -4.71 1.79 1.64
N PHE A 136 -3.85 2.75 1.91
CA PHE A 136 -4.25 4.14 2.18
C PHE A 136 -3.56 5.09 1.21
N TRP A 137 -4.35 5.87 0.46
CA TRP A 137 -3.86 6.84 -0.51
C TRP A 137 -3.39 8.13 0.19
N THR A 138 -2.36 7.97 0.99
CA THR A 138 -1.75 8.95 1.89
C THR A 138 -0.24 8.62 2.02
N PRO A 139 0.68 9.65 2.00
CA PRO A 139 0.49 11.09 2.05
C PRO A 139 0.36 11.78 0.68
N ASN A 140 -0.24 13.00 0.66
CA ASN A 140 -0.12 13.93 -0.46
C ASN A 140 1.14 14.78 -0.26
N ILE A 141 2.18 14.49 -1.03
CA ILE A 141 3.49 15.18 -0.97
C ILE A 141 3.74 16.11 -2.15
N ASN A 142 2.69 16.56 -2.81
CA ASN A 142 2.83 17.59 -3.83
C ASN A 142 3.21 18.94 -3.22
N ILE A 143 4.01 19.71 -3.91
CA ILE A 143 4.44 21.04 -3.48
C ILE A 143 3.31 22.04 -3.72
N PHE A 144 2.89 22.76 -2.68
CA PHE A 144 1.86 23.78 -2.75
C PHE A 144 2.40 25.09 -3.31
N ARG A 145 2.55 25.17 -4.63
CA ARG A 145 3.18 26.31 -5.33
C ARG A 145 2.22 27.45 -5.68
N ASP A 146 0.92 27.23 -5.64
CA ASP A 146 -0.08 28.22 -6.03
C ASP A 146 -1.30 28.15 -5.09
N PRO A 147 -1.65 29.25 -4.38
CA PRO A 147 -2.77 29.26 -3.42
C PRO A 147 -4.14 29.05 -4.08
N ARG A 148 -4.25 29.16 -5.40
CA ARG A 148 -5.47 28.87 -6.14
C ARG A 148 -5.72 27.38 -6.38
N TRP A 149 -4.75 26.54 -6.05
CA TRP A 149 -4.95 25.09 -6.15
C TRP A 149 -5.86 24.60 -5.03
N GLY A 150 -7.02 24.00 -5.39
CA GLY A 150 -8.08 23.60 -4.47
C GLY A 150 -7.74 22.47 -3.49
N ARG A 151 -6.58 21.80 -3.66
CA ARG A 151 -6.12 20.69 -2.80
C ARG A 151 -4.88 21.06 -1.95
N GLY A 152 -4.54 22.34 -1.88
CA GLY A 152 -3.37 22.79 -1.12
C GLY A 152 -3.40 22.37 0.35
N GLN A 153 -4.56 22.37 0.99
CA GLN A 153 -4.74 21.97 2.39
C GLN A 153 -4.41 20.48 2.67
N GLU A 154 -4.35 19.64 1.63
CA GLU A 154 -3.95 18.23 1.77
C GLU A 154 -2.43 18.06 1.90
N THR A 155 -1.64 19.11 1.65
CA THR A 155 -0.18 19.05 1.52
C THR A 155 0.55 19.56 2.76
N TYR A 156 1.88 19.42 2.75
CA TYR A 156 2.77 19.87 3.83
C TYR A 156 3.36 21.27 3.55
N GLY A 157 2.89 21.98 2.51
CA GLY A 157 3.33 23.31 2.13
C GLY A 157 4.19 23.35 0.89
N GLU A 158 5.02 24.40 0.80
CA GLU A 158 5.81 24.72 -0.39
C GLU A 158 7.28 24.25 -0.32
N ASP A 159 7.76 23.91 0.87
CA ASP A 159 9.16 23.52 1.07
C ASP A 159 9.38 22.02 0.81
N PRO A 160 10.30 21.64 -0.12
CA PRO A 160 10.55 20.25 -0.46
C PRO A 160 11.17 19.45 0.70
N TYR A 161 12.00 20.07 1.54
CA TYR A 161 12.64 19.38 2.65
C TYR A 161 11.64 19.09 3.77
N LEU A 162 10.84 20.09 4.16
CA LEU A 162 9.77 19.89 5.14
C LEU A 162 8.79 18.82 4.66
N THR A 163 8.36 18.88 3.38
CA THR A 163 7.48 17.87 2.77
C THR A 163 8.09 16.49 2.84
N THR A 164 9.39 16.36 2.57
CA THR A 164 10.12 15.09 2.68
C THR A 164 10.10 14.55 4.11
N ARG A 165 10.44 15.38 5.10
CA ARG A 165 10.50 14.96 6.52
C ARG A 165 9.12 14.52 7.03
N MET A 166 8.10 15.33 6.75
CA MET A 166 6.72 15.03 7.14
C MET A 166 6.19 13.79 6.41
N GLY A 167 6.44 13.67 5.09
CA GLY A 167 6.06 12.50 4.31
C GLY A 167 6.69 11.20 4.82
N LEU A 168 7.97 11.20 5.16
CA LEU A 168 8.65 10.04 5.77
C LEU A 168 8.01 9.65 7.11
N ALA A 169 7.75 10.63 7.98
CA ALA A 169 7.09 10.40 9.27
C ALA A 169 5.71 9.71 9.09
N VAL A 170 4.95 10.15 8.10
CA VAL A 170 3.64 9.55 7.75
C VAL A 170 3.79 8.13 7.25
N VAL A 171 4.66 7.89 6.27
CA VAL A 171 4.88 6.56 5.69
C VAL A 171 5.35 5.59 6.78
N ASN A 172 6.34 5.98 7.57
CA ASN A 172 6.89 5.13 8.62
C ASN A 172 5.85 4.79 9.70
N GLY A 173 5.04 5.77 10.12
CA GLY A 173 3.95 5.54 11.08
C GLY A 173 2.85 4.63 10.52
N LEU A 174 2.42 4.86 9.29
CA LEU A 174 1.39 4.04 8.64
C LEU A 174 1.87 2.60 8.41
N GLN A 175 3.06 2.41 7.87
CA GLN A 175 3.57 1.09 7.50
C GLN A 175 4.09 0.27 8.70
N GLY A 176 4.16 0.87 9.90
CA GLY A 176 4.66 0.20 11.10
C GLY A 176 6.17 0.05 11.07
N GLN A 177 6.87 1.06 10.59
CA GLN A 177 8.30 1.18 10.68
C GLN A 177 8.69 2.01 11.92
N THR A 178 9.96 1.97 12.32
CA THR A 178 10.48 2.91 13.31
C THR A 178 10.54 4.32 12.72
N PHE A 179 10.71 5.34 13.56
CA PHE A 179 10.83 6.72 13.08
C PHE A 179 11.97 6.91 12.05
N ASP A 180 13.05 6.15 12.17
CA ASP A 180 14.19 6.13 11.25
C ASP A 180 14.05 5.12 10.07
N GLY A 181 12.83 4.64 9.82
CA GLY A 181 12.50 3.82 8.64
C GLY A 181 12.84 2.33 8.75
N LYS A 182 13.25 1.86 9.92
CA LYS A 182 13.49 0.42 10.11
C LYS A 182 12.19 -0.33 10.42
N PRO A 183 12.05 -1.54 9.94
CA PRO A 183 10.89 -2.36 10.25
C PRO A 183 10.72 -2.59 11.75
N LEU A 184 9.51 -2.37 12.27
CA LEU A 184 9.19 -2.80 13.64
C LEU A 184 8.95 -4.31 13.65
N SER A 185 9.58 -5.02 14.57
CA SER A 185 9.15 -6.36 14.95
C SER A 185 7.70 -6.31 15.42
N ALA A 186 6.90 -7.33 15.03
CA ALA A 186 5.45 -7.37 15.26
C ALA A 186 5.05 -6.92 16.68
N PRO A 187 3.98 -6.08 16.81
CA PRO A 187 3.52 -5.59 18.12
C PRO A 187 3.20 -6.76 19.06
N GLY A 188 3.84 -6.79 20.23
CA GLY A 188 3.49 -7.71 21.32
C GLY A 188 4.28 -9.01 21.43
N LYS A 189 5.25 -9.28 20.58
CA LYS A 189 6.27 -10.30 20.84
C LYS A 189 7.64 -9.66 21.06
N LEU A 190 8.21 -9.88 22.24
CA LEU A 190 9.66 -9.80 22.42
C LEU A 190 10.25 -10.90 21.53
N VAL A 191 10.66 -10.55 20.32
CA VAL A 191 11.23 -11.52 19.37
C VAL A 191 12.62 -11.86 19.86
N SER A 192 12.79 -13.09 20.31
CA SER A 192 14.11 -13.72 20.38
C SER A 192 14.73 -13.62 18.98
N SER A 193 16.00 -13.25 18.93
CA SER A 193 16.78 -12.99 17.71
C SER A 193 16.91 -14.16 16.72
N SER A 194 16.19 -15.25 16.92
CA SER A 194 16.25 -16.48 16.13
C SER A 194 14.99 -16.80 15.30
N GLU A 195 13.88 -16.08 15.46
CA GLU A 195 12.67 -16.32 14.67
C GLU A 195 12.54 -15.30 13.53
N LYS A 196 12.74 -15.76 12.29
CA LYS A 196 12.33 -15.06 11.06
C LYS A 196 10.80 -15.08 10.96
N SER A 197 10.12 -14.21 11.73
CA SER A 197 8.70 -13.96 11.48
C SER A 197 8.55 -13.30 10.13
N PRO A 198 7.61 -13.71 9.26
CA PRO A 198 7.34 -13.01 8.02
C PRO A 198 6.96 -11.57 8.35
N GLN A 199 7.72 -10.64 7.77
CA GLN A 199 7.57 -9.21 8.06
C GLN A 199 6.42 -8.64 7.25
N TYR A 200 5.26 -8.54 7.87
CA TYR A 200 4.10 -7.88 7.26
C TYR A 200 4.15 -6.38 7.55
N VAL A 201 3.97 -5.56 6.52
CA VAL A 201 3.68 -4.13 6.71
C VAL A 201 2.34 -3.98 7.46
N LYS A 202 2.27 -2.97 8.32
CA LYS A 202 1.08 -2.72 9.14
C LYS A 202 -0.12 -2.33 8.27
N LEU A 203 0.10 -1.43 7.31
CA LEU A 203 -0.77 -1.11 6.18
C LEU A 203 0.08 -0.55 5.02
N LEU A 204 -0.53 -0.35 3.87
CA LEU A 204 0.14 0.20 2.68
C LEU A 204 -0.08 1.71 2.64
N ALA A 205 1.01 2.48 2.61
CA ALA A 205 0.98 3.92 2.38
C ALA A 205 1.23 4.21 0.89
N CYS A 206 0.65 5.30 0.37
CA CYS A 206 0.73 5.69 -1.03
C CYS A 206 1.21 7.13 -1.18
N ALA A 207 2.39 7.32 -1.75
CA ALA A 207 2.89 8.65 -2.09
C ALA A 207 2.16 9.21 -3.31
N LYS A 208 1.53 10.40 -3.18
CA LYS A 208 0.73 10.98 -4.26
C LYS A 208 0.95 12.48 -4.41
N HIS A 209 0.73 13.02 -5.59
CA HIS A 209 0.43 12.42 -6.88
C HIS A 209 1.66 12.61 -7.79
N PHE A 210 2.21 11.53 -8.28
CA PHE A 210 3.48 11.51 -9.03
C PHE A 210 3.25 11.84 -10.51
N ALA A 211 3.80 12.92 -11.05
CA ALA A 211 4.61 13.91 -10.40
C ALA A 211 4.17 15.33 -10.81
N VAL A 212 4.69 16.33 -10.07
CA VAL A 212 4.50 17.77 -10.39
C VAL A 212 3.01 18.19 -10.37
N HIS A 213 2.20 17.55 -9.55
CA HIS A 213 0.78 17.85 -9.44
C HIS A 213 0.52 19.01 -8.48
N SER A 214 0.04 20.11 -8.97
CA SER A 214 -0.52 21.29 -8.31
C SER A 214 -0.85 22.36 -9.36
N GLY A 215 -1.51 21.89 -10.41
CA GLY A 215 -1.97 22.75 -11.51
C GLY A 215 -3.18 23.61 -11.13
N PRO A 216 -3.61 24.50 -12.04
CA PRO A 216 -4.77 25.33 -11.81
C PRO A 216 -6.02 24.48 -11.55
N GLU A 217 -6.85 24.91 -10.56
CA GLU A 217 -8.02 24.15 -10.14
C GLU A 217 -9.05 23.93 -11.25
N TRP A 218 -9.25 24.94 -12.11
CA TRP A 218 -10.26 24.91 -13.16
C TRP A 218 -10.00 23.88 -14.28
N ASN A 219 -8.72 23.46 -14.46
CA ASN A 219 -8.35 22.46 -15.48
C ASN A 219 -7.43 21.36 -14.93
N ARG A 220 -7.41 21.12 -13.62
CA ARG A 220 -6.46 20.21 -12.95
C ARG A 220 -6.42 18.80 -13.56
N HIS A 221 -7.53 18.31 -14.11
CA HIS A 221 -7.61 16.98 -14.73
C HIS A 221 -7.02 16.91 -16.14
N SER A 222 -6.89 18.05 -16.84
CA SER A 222 -6.39 18.11 -18.22
C SER A 222 -5.13 18.96 -18.37
N PHE A 223 -4.65 19.54 -17.28
CA PHE A 223 -3.47 20.40 -17.28
C PHE A 223 -2.26 19.68 -17.89
N ASN A 224 -1.49 20.39 -18.72
CA ASN A 224 -0.24 19.91 -19.29
C ASN A 224 0.90 20.82 -18.84
N ILE A 225 1.88 20.21 -18.19
CA ILE A 225 3.10 20.91 -17.80
C ILE A 225 4.08 20.86 -18.96
N GLU A 226 4.45 22.01 -19.46
CA GLU A 226 5.38 22.13 -20.58
C GLU A 226 6.64 22.87 -20.15
N ASN A 227 7.76 22.48 -20.73
CA ASN A 227 9.05 23.15 -20.53
C ASN A 227 9.45 23.31 -19.05
N LEU A 228 9.15 22.30 -18.22
CA LEU A 228 9.58 22.32 -16.82
C LEU A 228 11.11 22.31 -16.74
N PRO A 229 11.73 23.32 -16.10
CA PRO A 229 13.18 23.34 -15.92
C PRO A 229 13.65 22.09 -15.17
N ALA A 230 14.73 21.48 -15.63
CA ALA A 230 15.27 20.28 -14.97
C ALA A 230 15.62 20.55 -13.51
N ARG A 231 16.10 21.74 -13.18
CA ARG A 231 16.41 22.14 -11.82
C ARG A 231 15.16 22.09 -10.93
N ASP A 232 14.04 22.67 -11.38
CA ASP A 232 12.78 22.68 -10.62
C ASP A 232 12.25 21.26 -10.42
N LEU A 233 12.34 20.42 -11.46
CA LEU A 233 11.97 19.01 -11.36
C LEU A 233 12.76 18.30 -10.26
N TRP A 234 14.09 18.40 -10.29
CA TRP A 234 14.97 17.61 -9.43
C TRP A 234 15.20 18.21 -8.03
N GLU A 235 15.06 19.53 -7.87
CA GLU A 235 15.28 20.19 -6.59
C GLU A 235 13.98 20.50 -5.84
N THR A 236 12.83 20.56 -6.53
CA THR A 236 11.54 20.92 -5.92
C THR A 236 10.53 19.78 -5.93
N TYR A 237 10.26 19.17 -7.10
CA TYR A 237 9.12 18.27 -7.23
C TYR A 237 9.41 16.80 -6.95
N LEU A 238 10.61 16.34 -7.21
CA LEU A 238 10.99 14.94 -7.04
C LEU A 238 11.60 14.56 -5.69
N PRO A 239 12.22 15.45 -4.88
CA PRO A 239 12.94 15.04 -3.67
C PRO A 239 12.10 14.26 -2.68
N ALA A 240 10.88 14.71 -2.38
CA ALA A 240 10.01 14.01 -1.44
C ALA A 240 9.64 12.61 -1.94
N PHE A 241 9.27 12.46 -3.21
CA PHE A 241 8.98 11.14 -3.79
C PHE A 241 10.19 10.20 -3.73
N LYS A 242 11.37 10.70 -4.09
CA LYS A 242 12.61 9.91 -4.04
C LYS A 242 12.86 9.39 -2.62
N SER A 243 12.80 10.24 -1.62
CA SER A 243 13.04 9.84 -0.23
C SER A 243 11.96 8.87 0.28
N LEU A 244 10.68 9.09 -0.05
CA LEU A 244 9.64 8.16 0.36
C LEU A 244 9.82 6.77 -0.27
N VAL A 245 10.36 6.70 -1.49
CA VAL A 245 10.70 5.43 -2.15
C VAL A 245 11.93 4.79 -1.52
N GLN A 246 13.04 5.53 -1.42
CA GLN A 246 14.34 4.97 -1.08
C GLN A 246 14.57 4.82 0.43
N ASP A 247 14.12 5.79 1.21
CA ASP A 247 14.31 5.81 2.67
C ASP A 247 13.08 5.29 3.43
N GLY A 248 11.86 5.61 2.93
CA GLY A 248 10.60 5.21 3.54
C GLY A 248 10.06 3.86 3.07
N ASN A 249 10.60 3.27 2.00
CA ASN A 249 10.07 2.05 1.38
C ASN A 249 8.54 2.09 1.20
N VAL A 250 8.04 3.23 0.70
CA VAL A 250 6.60 3.41 0.49
C VAL A 250 6.03 2.30 -0.40
N ALA A 251 4.92 1.72 0.01
CA ALA A 251 4.36 0.55 -0.66
C ALA A 251 3.70 0.88 -2.00
N GLU A 252 3.15 2.08 -2.14
CA GLU A 252 2.41 2.51 -3.31
C GLU A 252 2.81 3.91 -3.75
N VAL A 253 2.71 4.16 -5.05
CA VAL A 253 2.81 5.49 -5.66
C VAL A 253 1.60 5.70 -6.56
N MET A 254 0.92 6.83 -6.40
CA MET A 254 -0.20 7.20 -7.28
C MET A 254 0.29 8.18 -8.33
N CYS A 255 0.13 7.83 -9.61
CA CYS A 255 0.43 8.73 -10.71
C CYS A 255 -0.66 9.81 -10.84
N ALA A 256 -0.24 11.03 -11.13
CA ALA A 256 -1.17 12.15 -11.26
C ALA A 256 -1.96 12.08 -12.57
N TYR A 257 -3.16 12.67 -12.58
CA TYR A 257 -4.05 12.66 -13.74
C TYR A 257 -3.73 13.71 -14.82
N GLN A 258 -2.84 14.69 -14.53
CA GLN A 258 -2.42 15.65 -15.56
C GLN A 258 -1.36 15.06 -16.52
N ARG A 259 -0.88 15.91 -17.42
CA ARG A 259 0.17 15.58 -18.39
C ARG A 259 1.46 16.31 -18.09
N ILE A 260 2.57 15.73 -18.53
CA ILE A 260 3.88 16.37 -18.59
C ILE A 260 4.42 16.17 -20.02
N ASP A 261 4.75 17.26 -20.70
CA ASP A 261 5.19 17.28 -22.10
C ASP A 261 4.26 16.49 -23.03
N GLY A 262 2.95 16.71 -22.86
CA GLY A 262 1.88 16.08 -23.64
C GLY A 262 1.56 14.63 -23.28
N LYS A 263 2.32 13.98 -22.39
CA LYS A 263 2.10 12.58 -21.99
C LYS A 263 1.38 12.50 -20.65
N PRO A 264 0.31 11.70 -20.52
CA PRO A 264 -0.31 11.44 -19.21
C PRO A 264 0.71 10.91 -18.22
N CYS A 265 0.69 11.36 -16.96
CA CYS A 265 1.65 10.90 -15.96
C CYS A 265 1.65 9.38 -15.82
N CYS A 266 0.48 8.74 -15.74
CA CYS A 266 0.35 7.27 -15.64
C CYS A 266 0.82 6.49 -16.89
N GLY A 267 1.09 7.16 -17.99
CA GLY A 267 1.63 6.56 -19.23
C GLY A 267 2.98 7.13 -19.63
N ASN A 268 3.63 7.89 -18.76
CA ASN A 268 4.89 8.55 -19.06
C ASN A 268 6.09 7.68 -18.65
N ALA A 269 6.66 6.97 -19.62
CA ALA A 269 7.76 6.04 -19.39
C ALA A 269 8.99 6.68 -18.71
N ARG A 270 9.24 7.99 -18.91
CA ARG A 270 10.34 8.69 -18.24
C ARG A 270 10.13 8.73 -16.72
N TYR A 271 8.91 9.06 -16.28
CA TYR A 271 8.61 9.20 -14.85
C TYR A 271 8.36 7.83 -14.19
N GLU A 272 7.48 7.01 -14.80
CA GLU A 272 7.05 5.75 -14.18
C GLU A 272 8.10 4.64 -14.29
N ARG A 273 8.80 4.54 -15.43
CA ARG A 273 9.79 3.49 -15.64
C ARG A 273 11.19 3.96 -15.31
N GLN A 274 11.72 4.97 -16.03
CA GLN A 274 13.12 5.33 -15.89
C GLN A 274 13.42 5.89 -14.49
N ILE A 275 12.66 6.90 -14.02
CA ILE A 275 12.92 7.54 -12.73
C ILE A 275 12.46 6.64 -11.58
N LEU A 276 11.18 6.27 -11.56
CA LEU A 276 10.58 5.60 -10.40
C LEU A 276 11.10 4.15 -10.27
N ARG A 277 11.06 3.35 -11.35
CA ARG A 277 11.45 1.94 -11.30
C ARG A 277 12.96 1.73 -11.42
N ASP A 278 13.58 2.27 -12.48
CA ASP A 278 14.95 1.92 -12.83
C ASP A 278 15.96 2.71 -11.97
N GLU A 279 15.81 4.03 -11.80
CA GLU A 279 16.75 4.84 -11.02
C GLU A 279 16.53 4.74 -9.51
N TRP A 280 15.29 4.78 -9.04
CA TRP A 280 15.00 4.75 -7.59
C TRP A 280 14.72 3.35 -7.05
N GLY A 281 14.55 2.35 -7.91
CA GLY A 281 14.36 0.96 -7.52
C GLY A 281 12.99 0.65 -6.92
N PHE A 282 11.97 1.45 -7.20
CA PHE A 282 10.62 1.23 -6.67
C PHE A 282 10.03 -0.10 -7.15
N LYS A 283 9.64 -0.96 -6.23
CA LYS A 283 9.06 -2.28 -6.50
C LYS A 283 7.59 -2.40 -6.15
N GLY A 284 7.03 -1.36 -5.53
CA GLY A 284 5.65 -1.36 -5.06
C GLY A 284 4.59 -1.19 -6.16
N LEU A 285 3.35 -1.00 -5.77
CA LEU A 285 2.22 -0.77 -6.66
C LEU A 285 2.24 0.66 -7.23
N ILE A 286 1.94 0.81 -8.51
CA ILE A 286 1.56 2.09 -9.12
C ILE A 286 0.06 2.05 -9.35
N THR A 287 -0.65 3.02 -8.78
CA THR A 287 -2.09 3.21 -8.98
C THR A 287 -2.36 4.50 -9.74
N SER A 288 -3.46 4.55 -10.48
CA SER A 288 -3.90 5.79 -11.13
C SER A 288 -4.76 6.64 -10.20
N ASP A 289 -4.68 7.93 -10.40
CA ASP A 289 -5.61 8.87 -9.75
C ASP A 289 -6.97 8.92 -10.46
#